data_c1181515d4dc0c43c6af045e15c6818a
#
_entry.id   c1181515d4dc0c43c6af045e15c6818a
#
_cell.length_a   1.000
_cell.length_b   1.000
_cell.length_c   1.000
_cell.angle_alpha   90.00
_cell.angle_beta   90.00
_cell.angle_gamma   90.00
#
_symmetry.space_group_name_H-M   'P 1'
#
loop_
_entity.id
_entity.type
_entity.pdbx_description
1 polymer ?
#
loop_
_entity_poly.entity_id
_entity_poly.type
_entity_poly.pdbx_seq_one_letter_code
_entity_poly.pdbx_strand_id
1 'polypeptide(L)'
;TYRAGIACALLGATLCVGAPARSEEKAAAAKPGSTVVVDVRSDRIVLLDITRVGDRLIAVGERGFALVSDDGKAWKGVQTPITRQLTGVAFKDDKVGVAVGHGGSFLRTDDGGLTWSQVIVDEAGPDSLLGVTHLDGDHFIAFGAFGLYFDSVDAGKTWQRGMVLSEDFDRHISQVVAVGTSLLLAGESGTLARSDDGGATWVALTSPYQGSFFGALAVKDGSVLVFGMRGNVYRTLDLGATWQKVETGTTVSFMSGQQLADGRVMLVGNSGLIAESADLLFHLLVLLK
;
A
#
# COMPACT_ATOMS: atom_id res chain seq x y z
N THR A 1 55.12 21.04 30.08
CA THR A 1 56.03 20.14 30.85
C THR A 1 55.66 18.70 30.57
N TYR A 2 56.54 18.10 29.88
CA TYR A 2 57.12 16.77 29.74
C TYR A 2 56.66 15.65 30.69
N ARG A 3 56.35 14.45 30.16
CA ARG A 3 57.07 13.12 30.21
C ARG A 3 56.08 12.05 29.74
N ALA A 4 56.25 11.30 28.69
CA ALA A 4 57.22 10.27 28.28
C ALA A 4 57.21 8.99 29.17
N GLY A 5 56.97 7.87 28.48
CA GLY A 5 57.45 6.51 28.76
C GLY A 5 56.36 5.57 29.31
N ILE A 6 56.20 4.34 28.92
CA ILE A 6 57.07 3.25 28.47
C ILE A 6 56.15 2.14 27.94
N ALA A 7 56.60 1.44 26.90
CA ALA A 7 56.01 0.24 26.31
C ALA A 7 56.14 -0.96 27.24
N CYS A 8 55.18 -1.86 27.22
CA CYS A 8 55.38 -3.24 27.60
C CYS A 8 54.61 -4.16 26.66
N ALA A 9 55.35 -4.86 25.83
CA ALA A 9 54.87 -5.92 24.96
C ALA A 9 54.66 -7.18 25.79
N LEU A 10 53.46 -7.78 25.66
CA LEU A 10 53.25 -9.18 26.08
C LEU A 10 52.58 -9.89 24.91
N LEU A 11 53.33 -10.81 24.30
CA LEU A 11 52.87 -11.84 23.38
C LEU A 11 51.88 -12.76 24.12
N GLY A 12 50.63 -12.78 23.65
CA GLY A 12 49.67 -13.82 23.96
C GLY A 12 49.16 -14.41 22.67
N ALA A 13 49.67 -15.59 22.30
CA ALA A 13 49.14 -16.36 21.17
C ALA A 13 47.77 -16.95 21.54
N THR A 14 46.69 -16.40 20.98
CA THR A 14 45.38 -17.01 21.08
C THR A 14 45.06 -17.69 19.74
N LEU A 15 44.96 -19.02 19.76
CA LEU A 15 44.45 -19.81 18.65
C LEU A 15 42.99 -19.38 18.34
N CYS A 16 42.80 -18.71 17.23
CA CYS A 16 41.48 -18.55 16.64
C CYS A 16 41.12 -19.84 15.91
N VAL A 17 40.24 -20.64 16.50
CA VAL A 17 39.49 -21.68 15.80
C VAL A 17 38.54 -20.99 14.87
N GLY A 18 38.82 -21.06 13.56
CA GLY A 18 38.00 -20.49 12.51
C GLY A 18 36.64 -21.20 12.46
N ALA A 19 35.57 -20.49 12.76
CA ALA A 19 34.22 -20.91 12.37
C ALA A 19 34.13 -20.88 10.85
N PRO A 20 33.47 -21.88 10.23
CA PRO A 20 33.32 -21.89 8.77
C PRO A 20 32.45 -20.66 8.37
N ALA A 21 33.00 -19.87 7.46
CA ALA A 21 32.27 -18.79 6.79
C ALA A 21 31.07 -19.41 6.10
N ARG A 22 29.86 -19.05 6.55
CA ARG A 22 28.62 -19.33 5.83
C ARG A 22 28.71 -18.51 4.55
N SER A 23 28.86 -19.19 3.42
CA SER A 23 28.78 -18.57 2.10
C SER A 23 27.41 -17.92 1.99
N GLU A 24 27.38 -16.58 1.94
CA GLU A 24 26.22 -15.84 1.46
C GLU A 24 26.04 -16.25 0.00
N GLU A 25 25.04 -17.08 -0.24
CA GLU A 25 24.59 -17.42 -1.56
C GLU A 25 23.98 -16.14 -2.16
N LYS A 26 24.80 -15.50 -2.98
CA LYS A 26 24.44 -14.29 -3.71
C LYS A 26 23.27 -14.66 -4.62
N ALA A 27 22.04 -14.31 -4.23
CA ALA A 27 20.87 -14.52 -5.06
C ALA A 27 21.16 -13.92 -6.44
N ALA A 28 21.24 -14.77 -7.44
CA ALA A 28 21.44 -14.35 -8.83
C ALA A 28 20.26 -13.50 -9.24
N ALA A 29 20.53 -12.26 -9.63
CA ALA A 29 19.52 -11.38 -10.19
C ALA A 29 18.85 -12.10 -11.38
N ALA A 30 17.54 -12.33 -11.29
CA ALA A 30 16.77 -12.97 -12.34
C ALA A 30 16.88 -12.11 -13.61
N LYS A 31 17.13 -12.74 -14.74
CA LYS A 31 17.14 -12.05 -16.03
C LYS A 31 15.75 -11.46 -16.31
N PRO A 32 15.65 -10.24 -16.86
CA PRO A 32 14.37 -9.66 -17.25
C PRO A 32 13.63 -10.63 -18.19
N GLY A 33 12.41 -11.04 -17.82
CA GLY A 33 11.53 -11.85 -18.68
C GLY A 33 11.41 -13.34 -18.34
N SER A 34 12.03 -13.85 -17.25
CA SER A 34 11.76 -15.23 -16.81
C SER A 34 10.80 -15.22 -15.62
N THR A 35 9.59 -15.74 -15.81
CA THR A 35 8.66 -16.01 -14.70
C THR A 35 9.26 -17.11 -13.83
N VAL A 36 9.74 -16.77 -12.65
CA VAL A 36 10.11 -17.76 -11.64
C VAL A 36 8.85 -18.02 -10.83
N VAL A 37 8.12 -19.09 -11.16
CA VAL A 37 7.03 -19.57 -10.31
C VAL A 37 7.66 -20.26 -9.10
N VAL A 38 7.43 -19.70 -7.94
CA VAL A 38 7.91 -20.23 -6.67
C VAL A 38 6.74 -20.92 -5.96
N ASP A 39 6.97 -22.10 -5.43
CA ASP A 39 6.00 -22.75 -4.54
C ASP A 39 5.94 -21.97 -3.20
N VAL A 40 5.04 -21.01 -3.15
CA VAL A 40 4.84 -20.16 -1.97
C VAL A 40 3.64 -20.68 -1.20
N ARG A 41 3.86 -20.95 0.07
CA ARG A 41 2.77 -21.24 1.00
C ARG A 41 2.00 -19.96 1.30
N SER A 42 0.90 -19.74 0.58
CA SER A 42 0.05 -18.56 0.71
C SER A 42 -0.52 -18.35 2.13
N ASP A 43 -0.58 -19.43 2.91
CA ASP A 43 -0.98 -19.44 4.32
C ASP A 43 0.13 -19.01 5.30
N ARG A 44 1.33 -18.71 4.79
CA ARG A 44 2.51 -18.34 5.59
C ARG A 44 3.21 -17.07 5.11
N ILE A 45 2.54 -16.30 4.28
CA ILE A 45 3.03 -15.02 3.75
C ILE A 45 2.05 -13.90 4.14
N VAL A 46 2.59 -12.76 4.56
CA VAL A 46 1.76 -11.58 4.83
C VAL A 46 1.44 -10.89 3.51
N LEU A 47 0.16 -10.85 3.17
CA LEU A 47 -0.39 -10.11 2.04
C LEU A 47 -0.91 -8.77 2.53
N LEU A 48 -0.66 -7.72 1.78
CA LEU A 48 -1.01 -6.34 2.16
C LEU A 48 -2.05 -5.72 1.25
N ASP A 49 -2.07 -6.13 -0.01
CA ASP A 49 -3.07 -5.65 -0.95
C ASP A 49 -3.45 -6.75 -1.95
N ILE A 50 -4.67 -6.65 -2.46
CA ILE A 50 -5.23 -7.58 -3.43
C ILE A 50 -6.14 -6.84 -4.40
N THR A 51 -6.01 -7.14 -5.69
CA THR A 51 -6.88 -6.59 -6.72
C THR A 51 -7.39 -7.68 -7.66
N ARG A 52 -8.51 -7.42 -8.32
CA ARG A 52 -9.06 -8.30 -9.36
C ARG A 52 -8.70 -7.74 -10.74
N VAL A 53 -8.22 -8.62 -11.61
CA VAL A 53 -7.79 -8.32 -12.98
C VAL A 53 -8.48 -9.28 -13.93
N GLY A 54 -9.61 -8.87 -14.50
CA GLY A 54 -10.52 -9.80 -15.19
C GLY A 54 -11.06 -10.85 -14.23
N ASP A 55 -10.83 -12.14 -14.53
CA ASP A 55 -11.19 -13.25 -13.64
C ASP A 55 -10.09 -13.61 -12.63
N ARG A 56 -8.89 -13.03 -12.79
CA ARG A 56 -7.72 -13.30 -11.98
C ARG A 56 -7.68 -12.41 -10.73
N LEU A 57 -7.12 -12.93 -9.66
CA LEU A 57 -6.75 -12.18 -8.45
C LEU A 57 -5.22 -12.05 -8.39
N ILE A 58 -4.75 -10.85 -8.08
CA ILE A 58 -3.35 -10.53 -7.86
C ILE A 58 -3.22 -9.98 -6.45
N ALA A 59 -2.39 -10.59 -5.63
CA ALA A 59 -2.08 -10.11 -4.29
C ALA A 59 -0.59 -9.83 -4.15
N VAL A 60 -0.24 -8.82 -3.36
CA VAL A 60 1.16 -8.44 -3.09
C VAL A 60 1.40 -8.35 -1.58
N GLY A 61 2.66 -8.50 -1.18
CA GLY A 61 2.98 -8.46 0.24
C GLY A 61 4.46 -8.54 0.56
N GLU A 62 4.79 -9.28 1.61
CA GLU A 62 6.16 -9.37 2.13
C GLU A 62 7.13 -9.99 1.13
N ARG A 63 8.42 -9.66 1.30
CA ARG A 63 9.56 -10.20 0.54
C ARG A 63 9.48 -9.95 -0.97
N GLY A 64 8.69 -8.97 -1.41
CA GLY A 64 8.55 -8.63 -2.82
C GLY A 64 7.82 -9.71 -3.64
N PHE A 65 7.04 -10.57 -3.00
CA PHE A 65 6.22 -11.55 -3.71
C PHE A 65 4.92 -10.93 -4.24
N ALA A 66 4.57 -11.32 -5.46
CA ALA A 66 3.22 -11.26 -5.95
C ALA A 66 2.62 -12.67 -5.98
N LEU A 67 1.35 -12.80 -5.67
CA LEU A 67 0.59 -14.05 -5.77
C LEU A 67 -0.49 -13.89 -6.84
N VAL A 68 -0.66 -14.91 -7.65
CA VAL A 68 -1.63 -14.93 -8.75
C VAL A 68 -2.56 -16.12 -8.56
N SER A 69 -3.88 -15.89 -8.69
CA SER A 69 -4.89 -16.93 -8.63
C SER A 69 -6.00 -16.70 -9.67
N ASP A 70 -6.41 -17.76 -10.36
CA ASP A 70 -7.51 -17.70 -11.33
C ASP A 70 -8.87 -18.08 -10.68
N ASP A 71 -8.88 -18.60 -9.44
CA ASP A 71 -10.07 -19.12 -8.78
C ASP A 71 -10.23 -18.64 -7.32
N GLY A 72 -9.27 -17.87 -6.81
CA GLY A 72 -9.20 -17.41 -5.41
C GLY A 72 -8.86 -18.51 -4.39
N LYS A 73 -8.56 -19.73 -4.84
CA LYS A 73 -8.26 -20.90 -3.98
C LYS A 73 -6.82 -21.38 -4.16
N ALA A 74 -6.42 -21.61 -5.41
CA ALA A 74 -5.05 -21.98 -5.76
C ALA A 74 -4.23 -20.74 -6.09
N TRP A 75 -3.11 -20.55 -5.39
CA TRP A 75 -2.23 -19.39 -5.54
C TRP A 75 -0.85 -19.81 -6.02
N LYS A 76 -0.34 -19.08 -7.00
CA LYS A 76 1.02 -19.23 -7.52
C LYS A 76 1.85 -18.03 -7.09
N GLY A 77 3.03 -18.26 -6.51
CA GLY A 77 3.98 -17.22 -6.18
C GLY A 77 4.74 -16.76 -7.42
N VAL A 78 4.84 -15.47 -7.61
CA VAL A 78 5.65 -14.80 -8.62
C VAL A 78 6.74 -14.01 -7.92
N GLN A 79 8.00 -14.38 -8.16
CA GLN A 79 9.12 -13.61 -7.62
C GLN A 79 9.28 -12.33 -8.44
N THR A 80 9.20 -11.20 -7.77
CA THR A 80 9.51 -9.91 -8.38
C THR A 80 11.01 -9.59 -8.32
N PRO A 81 11.50 -8.58 -9.04
CA PRO A 81 12.94 -8.23 -9.01
C PRO A 81 13.41 -7.60 -7.70
N ILE A 82 12.53 -7.39 -6.72
CA ILE A 82 12.87 -6.82 -5.41
C ILE A 82 12.56 -7.81 -4.27
N THR A 83 13.14 -7.56 -3.10
CA THR A 83 12.89 -8.34 -1.87
C THR A 83 12.24 -7.51 -0.77
N ARG A 84 11.95 -6.23 -1.04
CA ARG A 84 11.25 -5.35 -0.11
C ARG A 84 9.74 -5.61 -0.18
N GLN A 85 9.06 -5.25 0.89
CA GLN A 85 7.62 -5.40 1.02
C GLN A 85 6.86 -4.56 0.00
N LEU A 86 5.89 -5.16 -0.68
CA LEU A 86 4.94 -4.49 -1.55
C LEU A 86 3.66 -4.19 -0.76
N THR A 87 3.18 -2.97 -0.85
CA THR A 87 2.09 -2.41 -0.02
C THR A 87 0.83 -2.12 -0.79
N GLY A 88 0.94 -1.95 -2.11
CA GLY A 88 -0.19 -1.64 -2.96
C GLY A 88 -0.03 -2.18 -4.37
N VAL A 89 -1.15 -2.51 -5.02
CA VAL A 89 -1.21 -2.97 -6.41
C VAL A 89 -2.47 -2.48 -7.11
N ALA A 90 -2.32 -1.91 -8.30
CA ALA A 90 -3.44 -1.47 -9.13
C ALA A 90 -3.20 -1.82 -10.59
N PHE A 91 -4.28 -2.04 -11.32
CA PHE A 91 -4.26 -2.37 -12.75
C PHE A 91 -5.17 -1.43 -13.53
N LYS A 92 -4.75 -1.05 -14.73
CA LYS A 92 -5.59 -0.31 -15.67
C LYS A 92 -6.42 -1.24 -16.56
N ASP A 93 -5.91 -2.43 -16.85
CA ASP A 93 -6.56 -3.44 -17.69
C ASP A 93 -6.07 -4.85 -17.26
N ASP A 94 -6.39 -5.88 -18.03
CA ASP A 94 -6.02 -7.28 -17.77
C ASP A 94 -4.52 -7.59 -17.92
N LYS A 95 -3.71 -6.62 -18.38
CA LYS A 95 -2.28 -6.77 -18.66
C LYS A 95 -1.40 -5.82 -17.89
N VAL A 96 -1.75 -4.53 -17.91
CA VAL A 96 -0.88 -3.47 -17.40
C VAL A 96 -1.25 -3.12 -15.97
N GLY A 97 -0.29 -3.27 -15.09
CA GLY A 97 -0.45 -2.93 -13.68
C GLY A 97 0.84 -2.40 -13.05
N VAL A 98 0.66 -1.83 -11.89
CA VAL A 98 1.71 -1.23 -11.05
C VAL A 98 1.61 -1.79 -9.65
N ALA A 99 2.75 -2.10 -9.03
CA ALA A 99 2.84 -2.38 -7.60
C ALA A 99 3.88 -1.44 -6.97
N VAL A 100 3.60 -1.02 -5.75
CA VAL A 100 4.46 -0.11 -5.00
C VAL A 100 4.77 -0.67 -3.62
N GLY A 101 5.81 -0.13 -2.96
CA GLY A 101 6.17 -0.63 -1.64
C GLY A 101 7.25 0.14 -0.91
N HIS A 102 7.82 -0.52 0.08
CA HIS A 102 8.85 0.05 0.95
C HIS A 102 10.10 0.43 0.18
N GLY A 103 10.77 1.49 0.65
CA GLY A 103 12.02 2.00 0.08
C GLY A 103 11.84 2.53 -1.33
N GLY A 104 10.76 3.27 -1.57
CA GLY A 104 10.47 3.92 -2.84
C GLY A 104 10.34 2.92 -4.01
N SER A 105 9.85 1.71 -3.74
CA SER A 105 9.79 0.67 -4.76
C SER A 105 8.61 0.86 -5.70
N PHE A 106 8.88 0.88 -7.00
CA PHE A 106 7.89 0.84 -8.07
C PHE A 106 8.15 -0.35 -8.97
N LEU A 107 7.13 -1.13 -9.23
CA LEU A 107 7.14 -2.26 -10.16
C LEU A 107 6.05 -2.10 -11.19
N ARG A 108 6.30 -2.58 -12.41
CA ARG A 108 5.33 -2.57 -13.49
C ARG A 108 5.25 -3.94 -14.15
N THR A 109 4.04 -4.34 -14.53
CA THR A 109 3.75 -5.54 -15.33
C THR A 109 3.05 -5.17 -16.63
N ASP A 110 3.28 -5.97 -17.67
CA ASP A 110 2.60 -5.88 -18.97
C ASP A 110 1.87 -7.19 -19.35
N ASP A 111 1.81 -8.15 -18.42
CA ASP A 111 1.28 -9.50 -18.67
C ASP A 111 0.30 -9.97 -17.56
N GLY A 112 -0.32 -9.04 -16.88
CA GLY A 112 -1.32 -9.34 -15.85
C GLY A 112 -0.71 -9.91 -14.56
N GLY A 113 0.48 -9.43 -14.19
CA GLY A 113 1.15 -9.79 -12.94
C GLY A 113 1.95 -11.09 -12.99
N LEU A 114 2.13 -11.70 -14.17
CA LEU A 114 2.93 -12.92 -14.32
C LEU A 114 4.43 -12.64 -14.31
N THR A 115 4.83 -11.46 -14.81
CA THR A 115 6.20 -10.94 -14.66
C THR A 115 6.18 -9.48 -14.25
N TRP A 116 7.21 -9.04 -13.53
CA TRP A 116 7.34 -7.69 -13.04
C TRP A 116 8.72 -7.11 -13.36
N SER A 117 8.77 -5.85 -13.75
CA SER A 117 9.98 -5.08 -13.93
C SER A 117 10.03 -3.93 -12.91
N GLN A 118 11.22 -3.62 -12.41
CA GLN A 118 11.41 -2.47 -11.53
C GLN A 118 11.45 -1.18 -12.35
N VAL A 119 10.73 -0.16 -11.89
CA VAL A 119 10.81 1.20 -12.40
C VAL A 119 11.62 2.02 -11.41
N ILE A 120 12.68 2.67 -11.88
CA ILE A 120 13.54 3.49 -11.02
C ILE A 120 12.96 4.91 -10.98
N VAL A 121 12.68 5.38 -9.76
CA VAL A 121 12.16 6.72 -9.46
C VAL A 121 13.06 7.32 -8.39
N ASP A 122 14.08 8.06 -8.80
CA ASP A 122 15.13 8.57 -7.90
C ASP A 122 14.56 9.47 -6.79
N GLU A 123 13.52 10.25 -7.09
CA GLU A 123 12.85 11.15 -6.15
C GLU A 123 12.03 10.43 -5.07
N ALA A 124 11.79 9.13 -5.21
CA ALA A 124 11.05 8.35 -4.21
C ALA A 124 11.88 8.15 -2.92
N GLY A 125 13.20 8.15 -3.04
CA GLY A 125 14.09 8.00 -1.89
C GLY A 125 13.90 6.67 -1.16
N PRO A 126 14.26 6.60 0.13
CA PRO A 126 14.17 5.38 0.93
C PRO A 126 12.81 5.20 1.63
N ASP A 127 11.91 6.15 1.54
CA ASP A 127 10.64 6.14 2.26
C ASP A 127 9.64 5.15 1.64
N SER A 128 8.58 4.87 2.38
CA SER A 128 7.61 3.84 2.00
C SER A 128 6.44 4.43 1.23
N LEU A 129 6.18 3.90 0.05
CA LEU A 129 4.87 4.02 -0.57
C LEU A 129 3.89 3.12 0.18
N LEU A 130 2.67 3.58 0.40
CA LEU A 130 1.63 2.88 1.14
C LEU A 130 0.51 2.36 0.24
N GLY A 131 0.34 2.96 -0.94
CA GLY A 131 -0.66 2.53 -1.90
C GLY A 131 -0.45 3.11 -3.29
N VAL A 132 -1.20 2.56 -4.23
CA VAL A 132 -1.30 3.02 -5.63
C VAL A 132 -2.75 2.91 -6.09
N THR A 133 -3.23 3.90 -6.81
CA THR A 133 -4.59 3.94 -7.38
C THR A 133 -4.50 4.17 -8.88
N HIS A 134 -5.22 3.37 -9.68
CA HIS A 134 -5.48 3.67 -11.07
C HIS A 134 -6.71 4.58 -11.15
N LEU A 135 -6.63 5.63 -11.93
CA LEU A 135 -7.73 6.59 -12.13
C LEU A 135 -8.50 6.27 -13.42
N ASP A 136 -7.94 6.66 -14.55
CA ASP A 136 -8.47 6.40 -15.89
C ASP A 136 -7.34 6.32 -16.92
N GLY A 137 -7.61 5.76 -18.09
CA GLY A 137 -6.63 5.69 -19.17
C GLY A 137 -5.29 5.10 -18.72
N ASP A 138 -4.23 5.89 -18.84
CA ASP A 138 -2.86 5.56 -18.44
C ASP A 138 -2.44 6.21 -17.11
N HIS A 139 -3.40 6.77 -16.37
CA HIS A 139 -3.14 7.58 -15.18
C HIS A 139 -3.14 6.76 -13.90
N PHE A 140 -2.02 6.80 -13.16
CA PHE A 140 -1.85 6.22 -11.85
C PHE A 140 -1.35 7.25 -10.84
N ILE A 141 -1.77 7.12 -9.61
CA ILE A 141 -1.26 7.89 -8.47
C ILE A 141 -0.69 6.92 -7.44
N ALA A 142 0.54 7.14 -7.00
CA ALA A 142 1.16 6.43 -5.88
C ALA A 142 1.36 7.39 -4.71
N PHE A 143 1.11 6.92 -3.49
CA PHE A 143 1.14 7.74 -2.30
C PHE A 143 1.72 6.97 -1.11
N GLY A 144 2.16 7.72 -0.07
CA GLY A 144 2.82 7.04 1.03
C GLY A 144 3.17 7.89 2.24
N ALA A 145 4.24 7.49 2.88
CA ALA A 145 4.77 8.10 4.09
C ALA A 145 5.28 9.51 3.82
N PHE A 146 5.18 10.38 4.84
CA PHE A 146 5.77 11.72 4.83
C PHE A 146 5.40 12.56 3.60
N GLY A 147 4.12 12.51 3.20
CA GLY A 147 3.62 13.26 2.05
C GLY A 147 4.13 12.78 0.69
N LEU A 148 4.70 11.56 0.60
CA LEU A 148 5.03 10.98 -0.69
C LEU A 148 3.80 10.91 -1.59
N TYR A 149 3.91 11.54 -2.75
CA TYR A 149 2.86 11.59 -3.76
C TYR A 149 3.50 11.62 -5.14
N PHE A 150 3.14 10.70 -5.99
CA PHE A 150 3.67 10.57 -7.34
C PHE A 150 2.54 10.35 -8.33
N ASP A 151 2.70 10.96 -9.50
CA ASP A 151 1.80 10.92 -10.63
C ASP A 151 2.46 10.26 -11.84
N SER A 152 1.72 9.41 -12.55
CA SER A 152 2.12 8.80 -13.81
C SER A 152 0.97 8.86 -14.81
N VAL A 153 1.22 9.43 -15.98
CA VAL A 153 0.25 9.54 -17.09
C VAL A 153 0.62 8.65 -18.28
N ASP A 154 1.54 7.71 -18.09
CA ASP A 154 2.07 6.82 -19.13
C ASP A 154 2.01 5.32 -18.74
N ALA A 155 1.01 4.97 -17.95
CA ALA A 155 0.76 3.62 -17.45
C ALA A 155 1.90 3.09 -16.55
N GLY A 156 2.43 3.93 -15.67
CA GLY A 156 3.44 3.57 -14.68
C GLY A 156 4.86 3.39 -15.24
N LYS A 157 5.13 3.87 -16.46
CA LYS A 157 6.49 3.81 -17.04
C LYS A 157 7.41 4.87 -16.43
N THR A 158 6.88 6.08 -16.23
CA THR A 158 7.57 7.16 -15.56
C THR A 158 6.69 7.80 -14.48
N TRP A 159 7.32 8.40 -13.49
CA TRP A 159 6.66 8.99 -12.34
C TRP A 159 7.23 10.37 -12.07
N GLN A 160 6.35 11.31 -11.74
CA GLN A 160 6.70 12.65 -11.33
C GLN A 160 6.26 12.87 -9.89
N ARG A 161 7.14 13.46 -9.07
CA ARG A 161 6.77 13.82 -7.71
C ARG A 161 5.81 15.01 -7.76
N GLY A 162 4.63 14.83 -7.17
CA GLY A 162 3.65 15.87 -6.94
C GLY A 162 3.70 16.40 -5.52
N MET A 163 2.88 17.41 -5.25
CA MET A 163 2.74 18.05 -3.94
C MET A 163 1.30 17.92 -3.46
N VAL A 164 1.12 17.60 -2.18
CA VAL A 164 -0.18 17.59 -1.52
C VAL A 164 -0.23 18.71 -0.50
N LEU A 165 -1.21 19.63 -0.63
CA LEU A 165 -1.48 20.77 0.23
C LEU A 165 -0.38 21.83 0.34
N SER A 166 0.85 21.47 0.70
CA SER A 166 1.99 22.40 0.84
C SER A 166 3.32 21.65 0.75
N GLU A 167 4.42 22.40 0.57
CA GLU A 167 5.79 21.85 0.56
C GLU A 167 6.18 21.20 1.90
N ASP A 168 5.62 21.70 3.00
CA ASP A 168 5.89 21.19 4.36
C ASP A 168 4.94 20.07 4.77
N PHE A 169 4.13 19.54 3.85
CA PHE A 169 3.21 18.45 4.17
C PHE A 169 3.98 17.13 4.36
N ASP A 170 4.03 16.64 5.60
CA ASP A 170 4.83 15.49 6.03
C ASP A 170 4.01 14.32 6.61
N ARG A 171 2.67 14.37 6.47
CA ARG A 171 1.80 13.32 7.02
C ARG A 171 1.67 12.13 6.06
N HIS A 172 1.41 10.96 6.65
CA HIS A 172 1.16 9.74 5.87
C HIS A 172 -0.16 9.85 5.10
N ILE A 173 -0.09 9.57 3.79
CA ILE A 173 -1.26 9.43 2.92
C ILE A 173 -1.61 7.95 2.90
N SER A 174 -2.78 7.60 3.44
CA SER A 174 -3.20 6.20 3.57
C SER A 174 -4.00 5.72 2.37
N GLN A 175 -4.81 6.59 1.76
CA GLN A 175 -5.66 6.24 0.62
C GLN A 175 -5.99 7.45 -0.24
N VAL A 176 -6.08 7.22 -1.56
CA VAL A 176 -6.67 8.12 -2.55
C VAL A 176 -7.74 7.35 -3.31
N VAL A 177 -8.95 7.88 -3.38
CA VAL A 177 -10.07 7.27 -4.12
C VAL A 177 -10.64 8.24 -5.14
N ALA A 178 -11.06 7.71 -6.29
CA ALA A 178 -11.75 8.48 -7.33
C ALA A 178 -13.27 8.45 -7.09
N VAL A 179 -13.91 9.61 -7.23
CA VAL A 179 -15.36 9.78 -7.12
C VAL A 179 -15.84 10.69 -8.25
N GLY A 180 -16.37 10.09 -9.31
CA GLY A 180 -16.65 10.83 -10.55
C GLY A 180 -15.35 11.39 -11.14
N THR A 181 -15.28 12.70 -11.32
CA THR A 181 -14.09 13.42 -11.81
C THR A 181 -13.19 13.96 -10.70
N SER A 182 -13.61 13.81 -9.43
CA SER A 182 -12.85 14.29 -8.27
C SER A 182 -12.12 13.16 -7.58
N LEU A 183 -11.07 13.51 -6.83
CA LEU A 183 -10.34 12.60 -5.97
C LEU A 183 -10.50 13.02 -4.51
N LEU A 184 -10.56 12.06 -3.61
CA LEU A 184 -10.55 12.28 -2.17
C LEU A 184 -9.38 11.52 -1.55
N LEU A 185 -8.56 12.24 -0.76
CA LEU A 185 -7.41 11.73 -0.04
C LEU A 185 -7.73 11.64 1.45
N ALA A 186 -7.33 10.53 2.06
CA ALA A 186 -7.42 10.31 3.51
C ALA A 186 -6.07 9.87 4.07
N GLY A 187 -5.75 10.32 5.30
CA GLY A 187 -4.45 10.03 5.90
C GLY A 187 -4.35 10.28 7.39
N GLU A 188 -3.12 10.46 7.83
CA GLU A 188 -2.73 10.60 9.22
C GLU A 188 -3.30 11.87 9.87
N SER A 189 -3.58 11.78 11.20
CA SER A 189 -4.01 12.92 12.04
C SER A 189 -5.22 13.69 11.48
N GLY A 190 -6.19 12.96 10.93
CA GLY A 190 -7.41 13.54 10.38
C GLY A 190 -7.20 14.22 9.01
N THR A 191 -6.09 13.98 8.34
CA THR A 191 -5.86 14.54 6.99
C THR A 191 -6.92 14.07 6.01
N LEU A 192 -7.62 15.04 5.44
CA LEU A 192 -8.56 14.88 4.32
C LEU A 192 -8.31 15.99 3.31
N ALA A 193 -8.27 15.64 2.03
CA ALA A 193 -8.12 16.61 0.95
C ALA A 193 -8.91 16.17 -0.29
N ARG A 194 -9.26 17.13 -1.14
CA ARG A 194 -9.93 16.92 -2.42
C ARG A 194 -9.13 17.52 -3.55
N SER A 195 -9.12 16.82 -4.67
CA SER A 195 -8.67 17.33 -5.96
C SER A 195 -9.80 17.23 -6.97
N ASP A 196 -9.97 18.26 -7.81
CA ASP A 196 -10.95 18.31 -8.89
C ASP A 196 -10.26 18.36 -10.27
N ASP A 197 -8.94 18.18 -10.31
CA ASP A 197 -8.09 18.27 -11.51
C ASP A 197 -7.17 17.06 -11.70
N GLY A 198 -7.64 15.88 -11.26
CA GLY A 198 -6.92 14.62 -11.44
C GLY A 198 -5.71 14.45 -10.52
N GLY A 199 -5.62 15.21 -9.42
CA GLY A 199 -4.53 15.12 -8.44
C GLY A 199 -3.42 16.15 -8.65
N ALA A 200 -3.57 17.07 -9.62
CA ALA A 200 -2.59 18.11 -9.87
C ALA A 200 -2.55 19.14 -8.72
N THR A 201 -3.72 19.47 -8.17
CA THR A 201 -3.83 20.34 -6.98
C THR A 201 -4.77 19.74 -5.92
N TRP A 202 -4.51 20.06 -4.65
CA TRP A 202 -5.25 19.53 -3.53
C TRP A 202 -5.72 20.64 -2.60
N VAL A 203 -6.99 20.56 -2.20
CA VAL A 203 -7.61 21.48 -1.24
C VAL A 203 -7.91 20.72 0.04
N ALA A 204 -7.42 21.24 1.18
CA ALA A 204 -7.69 20.65 2.49
C ALA A 204 -9.20 20.71 2.83
N LEU A 205 -9.72 19.61 3.37
CA LEU A 205 -11.08 19.51 3.85
C LEU A 205 -11.15 19.63 5.38
N THR A 206 -12.27 20.13 5.89
CA THR A 206 -12.51 20.12 7.35
C THR A 206 -12.77 18.69 7.79
N SER A 207 -11.86 18.17 8.62
CA SER A 207 -11.96 16.81 9.12
C SER A 207 -12.94 16.70 10.28
N PRO A 208 -13.83 15.70 10.30
CA PRO A 208 -14.72 15.43 11.42
C PRO A 208 -14.03 14.74 12.60
N TYR A 209 -12.76 14.32 12.43
CA TYR A 209 -11.99 13.54 13.39
C TYR A 209 -10.51 13.91 13.35
N GLN A 210 -9.87 13.95 14.53
CA GLN A 210 -8.46 14.32 14.64
C GLN A 210 -7.49 13.12 14.64
N GLY A 211 -8.01 11.89 14.65
CA GLY A 211 -7.20 10.67 14.53
C GLY A 211 -7.01 10.25 13.09
N SER A 212 -6.10 9.29 12.86
CA SER A 212 -5.75 8.82 11.52
C SER A 212 -6.87 8.03 10.87
N PHE A 213 -7.10 8.30 9.59
CA PHE A 213 -7.84 7.44 8.67
C PHE A 213 -6.85 6.49 8.01
N PHE A 214 -7.21 5.21 7.95
CA PHE A 214 -6.41 4.16 7.32
C PHE A 214 -6.92 3.78 5.94
N GLY A 215 -8.13 4.21 5.60
CA GLY A 215 -8.70 3.98 4.29
C GLY A 215 -9.86 4.90 3.95
N ALA A 216 -10.18 4.91 2.68
CA ALA A 216 -11.37 5.52 2.10
C ALA A 216 -11.98 4.56 1.08
N LEU A 217 -13.29 4.63 0.89
CA LEU A 217 -14.03 3.79 -0.05
C LEU A 217 -15.08 4.61 -0.77
N ALA A 218 -14.98 4.69 -2.08
CA ALA A 218 -16.05 5.21 -2.91
C ALA A 218 -17.16 4.16 -3.04
N VAL A 219 -18.40 4.54 -2.75
CA VAL A 219 -19.58 3.67 -2.77
C VAL A 219 -20.39 3.96 -4.02
N LYS A 220 -21.05 2.95 -4.57
CA LYS A 220 -21.85 3.07 -5.84
C LYS A 220 -23.00 4.08 -5.77
N ASP A 221 -23.43 4.44 -4.57
CA ASP A 221 -24.46 5.48 -4.36
C ASP A 221 -23.90 6.92 -4.47
N GLY A 222 -22.62 7.07 -4.82
CA GLY A 222 -21.91 8.34 -4.94
C GLY A 222 -21.34 8.87 -3.63
N SER A 223 -21.53 8.16 -2.50
CA SER A 223 -20.92 8.53 -1.23
C SER A 223 -19.48 8.04 -1.09
N VAL A 224 -18.74 8.65 -0.18
CA VAL A 224 -17.43 8.17 0.25
C VAL A 224 -17.47 7.87 1.74
N LEU A 225 -16.94 6.73 2.12
CA LEU A 225 -16.64 6.39 3.50
C LEU A 225 -15.15 6.64 3.75
N VAL A 226 -14.82 7.26 4.88
CA VAL A 226 -13.45 7.27 5.44
C VAL A 226 -13.47 6.55 6.77
N PHE A 227 -12.48 5.72 7.02
CA PHE A 227 -12.43 4.88 8.21
C PHE A 227 -11.01 4.71 8.74
N GLY A 228 -10.88 4.42 10.04
CA GLY A 228 -9.56 4.30 10.64
C GLY A 228 -9.57 4.00 12.13
N MET A 229 -8.81 4.79 12.88
CA MET A 229 -8.56 4.59 14.29
C MET A 229 -9.83 4.52 15.12
N ARG A 230 -9.82 3.63 16.15
CA ARG A 230 -10.84 3.52 17.19
C ARG A 230 -12.25 3.29 16.67
N GLY A 231 -12.39 2.57 15.55
CA GLY A 231 -13.68 2.23 14.95
C GLY A 231 -14.42 3.42 14.32
N ASN A 232 -13.74 4.55 14.13
CA ASN A 232 -14.35 5.71 13.52
C ASN A 232 -14.56 5.50 12.03
N VAL A 233 -15.80 5.73 11.58
CA VAL A 233 -16.23 5.74 10.20
C VAL A 233 -17.07 7.00 9.97
N TYR A 234 -16.79 7.72 8.90
CA TYR A 234 -17.56 8.88 8.46
C TYR A 234 -17.95 8.75 7.01
N ARG A 235 -19.12 9.27 6.67
CA ARG A 235 -19.67 9.30 5.32
C ARG A 235 -19.83 10.72 4.84
N THR A 236 -19.49 10.95 3.58
CA THR A 236 -19.84 12.18 2.86
C THR A 236 -20.64 11.86 1.59
N LEU A 237 -21.58 12.74 1.23
CA LEU A 237 -22.34 12.72 -0.01
C LEU A 237 -22.01 13.91 -0.92
N ASP A 238 -21.16 14.81 -0.46
CA ASP A 238 -20.82 16.10 -1.06
C ASP A 238 -19.31 16.31 -1.19
N LEU A 239 -18.58 15.20 -1.44
CA LEU A 239 -17.11 15.18 -1.64
C LEU A 239 -16.33 15.83 -0.49
N GLY A 240 -16.81 15.61 0.74
CA GLY A 240 -16.11 16.04 1.96
C GLY A 240 -16.46 17.46 2.44
N ALA A 241 -17.45 18.13 1.84
CA ALA A 241 -17.91 19.40 2.36
C ALA A 241 -18.62 19.21 3.71
N THR A 242 -19.38 18.12 3.87
CA THR A 242 -19.97 17.70 5.15
C THR A 242 -19.74 16.22 5.42
N TRP A 243 -19.72 15.85 6.70
CA TRP A 243 -19.48 14.49 7.17
C TRP A 243 -20.53 14.04 8.17
N GLN A 244 -21.03 12.83 7.97
CA GLN A 244 -21.89 12.14 8.92
C GLN A 244 -21.15 10.98 9.57
N LYS A 245 -21.15 10.93 10.92
CA LYS A 245 -20.60 9.78 11.63
C LYS A 245 -21.47 8.55 11.40
N VAL A 246 -20.82 7.43 11.15
CA VAL A 246 -21.46 6.11 11.01
C VAL A 246 -21.18 5.33 12.30
N GLU A 247 -22.22 4.88 12.98
CA GLU A 247 -22.05 4.10 14.20
C GLU A 247 -21.70 2.64 13.84
N THR A 248 -20.58 2.16 14.36
CA THR A 248 -20.02 0.86 14.06
C THR A 248 -20.14 -0.15 15.21
N GLY A 249 -20.49 0.30 16.41
CA GLY A 249 -20.58 -0.53 17.60
C GLY A 249 -19.24 -1.08 18.13
N THR A 250 -18.10 -0.60 17.60
CA THR A 250 -16.77 -1.04 18.01
C THR A 250 -15.80 0.11 18.16
N THR A 251 -14.74 -0.12 18.94
CA THR A 251 -13.56 0.75 19.04
C THR A 251 -12.32 0.14 18.38
N VAL A 252 -12.46 -0.98 17.71
CA VAL A 252 -11.36 -1.61 16.96
C VAL A 252 -11.15 -0.85 15.65
N SER A 253 -9.90 -0.56 15.32
CA SER A 253 -9.56 0.19 14.11
C SER A 253 -9.87 -0.61 12.84
N PHE A 254 -10.46 0.06 11.86
CA PHE A 254 -10.66 -0.46 10.51
C PHE A 254 -9.44 -0.13 9.64
N MET A 255 -8.98 -1.11 8.87
CA MET A 255 -7.77 -1.02 8.06
C MET A 255 -8.06 -0.98 6.57
N SER A 256 -9.13 -1.66 6.12
CA SER A 256 -9.51 -1.73 4.71
C SER A 256 -11.02 -1.93 4.56
N GLY A 257 -11.55 -1.68 3.38
CA GLY A 257 -12.96 -1.88 3.08
C GLY A 257 -13.23 -2.07 1.60
N GLN A 258 -14.34 -2.72 1.30
CA GLN A 258 -14.80 -2.96 -0.06
C GLN A 258 -16.32 -2.97 -0.13
N GLN A 259 -16.87 -2.46 -1.24
CA GLN A 259 -18.25 -2.72 -1.57
C GLN A 259 -18.37 -4.03 -2.34
N LEU A 260 -19.21 -4.94 -1.84
CA LEU A 260 -19.47 -6.23 -2.43
C LEU A 260 -20.36 -6.12 -3.67
N ALA A 261 -20.41 -7.18 -4.48
CA ALA A 261 -21.22 -7.21 -5.71
C ALA A 261 -22.72 -7.02 -5.45
N ASP A 262 -23.21 -7.46 -4.29
CA ASP A 262 -24.60 -7.31 -3.86
C ASP A 262 -24.93 -5.94 -3.25
N GLY A 263 -23.95 -5.02 -3.22
CA GLY A 263 -24.09 -3.64 -2.73
C GLY A 263 -23.75 -3.45 -1.26
N ARG A 264 -23.58 -4.53 -0.47
CA ARG A 264 -23.13 -4.42 0.91
C ARG A 264 -21.73 -3.83 0.98
N VAL A 265 -21.44 -3.09 2.03
CA VAL A 265 -20.10 -2.61 2.37
C VAL A 265 -19.52 -3.54 3.44
N MET A 266 -18.32 -4.02 3.20
CA MET A 266 -17.54 -4.78 4.16
C MET A 266 -16.32 -3.95 4.57
N LEU A 267 -16.13 -3.78 5.89
CA LEU A 267 -14.93 -3.20 6.49
C LEU A 267 -14.21 -4.27 7.28
N VAL A 268 -12.90 -4.30 7.18
CA VAL A 268 -12.03 -5.22 7.93
C VAL A 268 -11.06 -4.44 8.79
N GLY A 269 -10.68 -5.02 9.92
CA GLY A 269 -9.84 -4.31 10.89
C GLY A 269 -8.94 -5.22 11.72
N ASN A 270 -8.34 -4.63 12.73
CA ASN A 270 -7.45 -5.31 13.65
C ASN A 270 -8.16 -6.46 14.37
N SER A 271 -7.39 -7.42 14.88
CA SER A 271 -7.89 -8.55 15.67
C SER A 271 -8.93 -9.43 14.95
N GLY A 272 -8.89 -9.47 13.61
CA GLY A 272 -9.82 -10.26 12.81
C GLY A 272 -11.23 -9.68 12.74
N LEU A 273 -11.40 -8.39 13.03
CA LEU A 273 -12.69 -7.72 12.92
C LEU A 273 -13.15 -7.69 11.46
N ILE A 274 -14.38 -8.13 11.24
CA ILE A 274 -15.13 -7.91 10.00
C ILE A 274 -16.46 -7.26 10.38
N ALA A 275 -16.84 -6.21 9.69
CA ALA A 275 -18.13 -5.56 9.81
C ALA A 275 -18.78 -5.44 8.44
N GLU A 276 -20.06 -5.78 8.35
CA GLU A 276 -20.84 -5.66 7.11
C GLU A 276 -22.05 -4.74 7.31
N SER A 277 -22.42 -4.04 6.26
CA SER A 277 -23.60 -3.18 6.22
C SER A 277 -24.25 -3.17 4.85
N ALA A 278 -25.56 -3.30 4.82
CA ALA A 278 -26.38 -3.11 3.62
C ALA A 278 -26.88 -1.67 3.48
N ASP A 279 -27.03 -0.95 4.59
CA ASP A 279 -27.65 0.38 4.70
C ASP A 279 -26.82 1.35 5.55
N LEU A 280 -25.53 1.04 5.75
CA LEU A 280 -24.57 1.73 6.62
C LEU A 280 -24.85 1.57 8.13
N LEU A 281 -25.75 0.69 8.51
CA LEU A 281 -25.81 0.13 9.86
C LEU A 281 -24.90 -1.11 9.90
N PHE A 282 -23.71 -0.98 10.50
CA PHE A 282 -22.72 -2.04 10.50
C PHE A 282 -23.05 -3.12 11.53
N HIS A 283 -23.11 -4.36 11.06
CA HIS A 283 -23.18 -5.55 11.89
C HIS A 283 -21.79 -6.17 12.03
N LEU A 284 -21.34 -6.36 13.26
CA LEU A 284 -20.03 -6.91 13.54
C LEU A 284 -20.07 -8.43 13.37
N LEU A 285 -19.27 -8.93 12.45
CA LEU A 285 -18.98 -10.36 12.30
C LEU A 285 -17.62 -10.60 12.94
N VAL A 286 -17.63 -11.14 14.18
CA VAL A 286 -16.39 -11.56 14.83
C VAL A 286 -16.09 -12.97 14.36
N LEU A 287 -15.02 -13.15 13.61
CA LEU A 287 -14.46 -14.47 13.35
C LEU A 287 -13.85 -14.97 14.67
N LEU A 288 -14.62 -15.79 15.40
CA LEU A 288 -14.06 -16.54 16.51
C LEU A 288 -12.96 -17.46 15.98
N LYS A 289 -11.78 -17.36 16.57
CA LYS A 289 -10.66 -18.27 16.32
C LYS A 289 -10.96 -19.64 16.88
#